data_364241c98e3917e9bb8b6b5143c8f752
#
_entry.id   364241c98e3917e9bb8b6b5143c8f752
#
_cell.length_a   1.000
_cell.length_b   1.000
_cell.length_c   1.000
_cell.angle_alpha   90.00
_cell.angle_beta   90.00
_cell.angle_gamma   90.00
#
_symmetry.space_group_name_H-M   'P 1'
#
loop_
_entity.id
_entity.type
_entity.pdbx_description
1 polymer ?
#
loop_
_entity_poly.entity_id
_entity_poly.type
_entity_poly.pdbx_seq_one_letter_code
_entity_poly.pdbx_strand_id
1 'polypeptide(L)'
;DLHLLSRRQRQMCIRDRMAAGMGAEVLITDINLTRLRYLSEVLPKNVKTLYSSMHNIKMELPNIDLVIGSVLIPGDKAPHLITKDMLKMMKPGTVLVDVAIDQGGCFETSHPTTHSEPTYVVDDIVHYAVANIPGAVPFTSTMALTNSTLPYTVALADKGWQKACKDDPALAQGLNVVEGKVTYKAVADVFGLEYEPIEL
;
A
#
# COMPACT_ATOMS: atom_id res chain seq x y z
N ASP A 1 -15.15 -2.80 8.62
CA ASP A 1 -13.69 -2.82 8.84
C ASP A 1 -12.97 -4.07 8.33
N LEU A 2 -13.58 -5.25 8.40
CA LEU A 2 -12.98 -6.50 7.89
C LEU A 2 -12.80 -6.51 6.35
N HIS A 3 -13.64 -5.82 5.59
CA HIS A 3 -13.56 -5.77 4.13
C HIS A 3 -12.43 -4.90 3.57
N LEU A 4 -12.07 -3.80 4.22
CA LEU A 4 -10.96 -2.93 3.81
C LEU A 4 -9.60 -3.59 4.11
N LEU A 5 -9.46 -4.24 5.27
CA LEU A 5 -8.29 -5.03 5.63
C LEU A 5 -8.09 -6.22 4.68
N SER A 6 -9.17 -6.88 4.23
CA SER A 6 -9.09 -8.05 3.35
C SER A 6 -8.57 -7.73 1.93
N ARG A 7 -8.84 -6.54 1.38
CA ARG A 7 -8.33 -6.14 0.05
C ARG A 7 -6.83 -5.89 0.06
N ARG A 8 -6.32 -5.18 1.07
CA ARG A 8 -4.88 -4.92 1.24
C ARG A 8 -4.09 -6.19 1.52
N GLN A 9 -4.63 -7.05 2.35
CA GLN A 9 -4.06 -8.36 2.67
C GLN A 9 -4.01 -9.29 1.46
N ARG A 10 -4.96 -9.22 0.51
CA ARG A 10 -4.93 -9.99 -0.74
C ARG A 10 -3.77 -9.57 -1.65
N GLN A 11 -3.47 -8.28 -1.76
CA GLN A 11 -2.38 -7.80 -2.61
C GLN A 11 -1.01 -8.28 -2.13
N MET A 12 -0.76 -8.32 -0.82
CA MET A 12 0.46 -8.92 -0.28
C MET A 12 0.53 -10.42 -0.62
N CYS A 13 -0.50 -11.19 -0.33
CA CYS A 13 -0.53 -12.63 -0.63
C CYS A 13 -0.36 -12.97 -2.11
N ILE A 14 -0.83 -12.13 -3.04
CA ILE A 14 -0.67 -12.37 -4.48
C ILE A 14 0.81 -12.25 -4.87
N ARG A 15 1.49 -11.18 -4.45
CA ARG A 15 2.91 -10.95 -4.73
C ARG A 15 3.78 -12.04 -4.11
N ASP A 16 3.51 -12.38 -2.86
CA ASP A 16 4.25 -13.41 -2.12
C ASP A 16 4.12 -14.78 -2.79
N ARG A 17 2.91 -15.13 -3.25
CA ARG A 17 2.66 -16.38 -4.00
C ARG A 17 3.35 -16.38 -5.36
N MET A 18 3.36 -15.24 -6.07
CA MET A 18 4.05 -15.14 -7.36
C MET A 18 5.56 -15.30 -7.18
N ALA A 19 6.17 -14.58 -6.23
CA ALA A 19 7.60 -14.69 -5.94
C ALA A 19 7.97 -16.11 -5.49
N ALA A 20 7.21 -16.71 -4.58
CA ALA A 20 7.41 -18.06 -4.11
C ALA A 20 7.23 -19.10 -5.23
N GLY A 21 6.23 -18.91 -6.11
CA GLY A 21 6.00 -19.76 -7.29
C GLY A 21 7.11 -19.68 -8.34
N MET A 22 7.83 -18.57 -8.38
CA MET A 22 9.04 -18.40 -9.21
C MET A 22 10.31 -18.99 -8.56
N GLY A 23 10.18 -19.59 -7.36
CA GLY A 23 11.27 -20.24 -6.65
C GLY A 23 12.07 -19.34 -5.71
N ALA A 24 11.63 -18.09 -5.47
CA ALA A 24 12.28 -17.21 -4.51
C ALA A 24 12.05 -17.68 -3.06
N GLU A 25 13.05 -17.49 -2.20
CA GLU A 25 12.87 -17.49 -0.75
C GLU A 25 12.19 -16.17 -0.36
N VAL A 26 10.99 -16.25 0.20
CA VAL A 26 10.19 -15.06 0.53
C VAL A 26 10.13 -14.87 2.04
N LEU A 27 10.42 -13.67 2.52
CA LEU A 27 10.25 -13.27 3.91
C LEU A 27 9.14 -12.22 4.02
N ILE A 28 8.06 -12.54 4.71
CA ILE A 28 6.95 -11.63 4.95
C ILE A 28 7.07 -11.05 6.35
N THR A 29 7.03 -9.72 6.44
CA THR A 29 7.00 -9.02 7.72
C THR A 29 5.66 -8.32 7.96
N ASP A 30 5.10 -8.46 9.14
CA ASP A 30 3.89 -7.77 9.60
C ASP A 30 3.97 -7.55 11.13
N ILE A 31 3.25 -6.57 11.64
CA ILE A 31 3.07 -6.36 13.09
C ILE A 31 1.93 -7.20 13.66
N ASN A 32 1.06 -7.72 12.81
CA ASN A 32 -0.10 -8.52 13.19
C ASN A 32 0.26 -10.02 13.25
N LEU A 33 0.49 -10.52 14.46
CA LEU A 33 0.87 -11.92 14.71
C LEU A 33 -0.19 -12.93 14.24
N THR A 34 -1.48 -12.60 14.37
CA THR A 34 -2.57 -13.45 13.88
C THR A 34 -2.48 -13.62 12.37
N ARG A 35 -2.16 -12.53 11.68
CA ARG A 35 -1.97 -12.55 10.23
C ARG A 35 -0.74 -13.37 9.84
N LEU A 36 0.39 -13.18 10.53
CA LEU A 36 1.61 -13.95 10.27
C LEU A 36 1.37 -15.46 10.47
N ARG A 37 0.64 -15.85 11.52
CA ARG A 37 0.27 -17.25 11.74
C ARG A 37 -0.56 -17.81 10.58
N TYR A 38 -1.61 -17.11 10.17
CA TYR A 38 -2.42 -17.53 9.03
C TYR A 38 -1.57 -17.67 7.75
N LEU A 39 -0.67 -16.74 7.47
CA LEU A 39 0.20 -16.80 6.29
C LEU A 39 1.16 -17.99 6.34
N SER A 40 1.69 -18.33 7.52
CA SER A 40 2.56 -19.50 7.68
C SER A 40 1.86 -20.83 7.44
N GLU A 41 0.53 -20.87 7.57
CA GLU A 41 -0.29 -22.08 7.33
C GLU A 41 -0.70 -22.23 5.86
N VAL A 42 -0.92 -21.12 5.14
CA VAL A 42 -1.53 -21.13 3.79
C VAL A 42 -0.54 -20.90 2.66
N LEU A 43 0.70 -20.47 2.95
CA LEU A 43 1.70 -20.21 1.93
C LEU A 43 2.69 -21.37 1.79
N PRO A 44 3.38 -21.48 0.63
CA PRO A 44 4.39 -22.50 0.39
C PRO A 44 5.54 -22.48 1.39
N LYS A 45 6.28 -23.61 1.49
CA LYS A 45 7.38 -23.78 2.48
C LYS A 45 8.57 -22.84 2.30
N ASN A 46 8.76 -22.29 1.10
CA ASN A 46 9.79 -21.27 0.82
C ASN A 46 9.35 -19.85 1.23
N VAL A 47 8.21 -19.71 1.92
CA VAL A 47 7.75 -18.46 2.53
C VAL A 47 7.90 -18.55 4.04
N LYS A 48 8.65 -17.60 4.61
CA LYS A 48 8.85 -17.43 6.05
C LYS A 48 8.11 -16.18 6.53
N THR A 49 7.69 -16.18 7.78
CA THR A 49 7.03 -15.02 8.40
C THR A 49 7.86 -14.51 9.56
N LEU A 50 7.96 -13.18 9.70
CA LEU A 50 8.74 -12.53 10.73
C LEU A 50 7.98 -11.33 11.29
N TYR A 51 8.06 -11.10 12.60
CA TYR A 51 7.49 -9.90 13.19
C TYR A 51 8.24 -8.65 12.73
N SER A 52 7.52 -7.65 12.23
CA SER A 52 8.08 -6.41 11.72
C SER A 52 8.55 -5.52 12.88
N SER A 53 9.84 -5.64 13.22
CA SER A 53 10.54 -4.72 14.10
C SER A 53 11.77 -4.18 13.40
N MET A 54 12.22 -3.00 13.78
CA MET A 54 13.43 -2.39 13.20
C MET A 54 14.66 -3.30 13.36
N HIS A 55 14.76 -4.01 14.49
CA HIS A 55 15.84 -4.98 14.73
C HIS A 55 15.78 -6.14 13.72
N ASN A 56 14.62 -6.77 13.57
CA ASN A 56 14.45 -7.90 12.66
C ASN A 56 14.70 -7.52 11.21
N ILE A 57 14.20 -6.35 10.78
CA ILE A 57 14.46 -5.84 9.43
C ILE A 57 15.96 -5.68 9.21
N LYS A 58 16.69 -5.03 10.12
CA LYS A 58 18.14 -4.84 10.00
C LYS A 58 18.92 -6.14 9.90
N MET A 59 18.51 -7.18 10.63
CA MET A 59 19.19 -8.49 10.60
C MET A 59 19.06 -9.19 9.24
N GLU A 60 17.97 -8.95 8.52
CA GLU A 60 17.72 -9.60 7.23
C GLU A 60 18.33 -8.83 6.04
N LEU A 61 18.49 -7.50 6.13
CA LEU A 61 18.96 -6.66 5.01
C LEU A 61 20.23 -7.15 4.31
N PRO A 62 21.27 -7.70 5.00
CA PRO A 62 22.46 -8.19 4.33
C PRO A 62 22.24 -9.38 3.39
N ASN A 63 21.12 -10.08 3.54
CA ASN A 63 20.81 -11.31 2.81
C ASN A 63 19.73 -11.16 1.75
N ILE A 64 19.11 -9.96 1.65
CA ILE A 64 17.97 -9.69 0.77
C ILE A 64 18.47 -9.14 -0.57
N ASP A 65 17.88 -9.61 -1.67
CA ASP A 65 18.13 -9.12 -3.02
C ASP A 65 16.99 -8.19 -3.51
N LEU A 66 15.78 -8.31 -2.94
CA LEU A 66 14.60 -7.51 -3.29
C LEU A 66 13.77 -7.19 -2.04
N VAL A 67 13.46 -5.92 -1.81
CA VAL A 67 12.50 -5.48 -0.78
C VAL A 67 11.29 -4.84 -1.44
N ILE A 68 10.10 -5.24 -1.02
CA ILE A 68 8.84 -4.63 -1.47
C ILE A 68 8.18 -3.93 -0.28
N GLY A 69 8.22 -2.60 -0.27
CA GLY A 69 7.55 -1.75 0.71
C GLY A 69 6.08 -1.55 0.33
N SER A 70 5.17 -1.96 1.21
CA SER A 70 3.73 -1.85 0.97
C SER A 70 2.94 -1.51 2.22
N VAL A 71 3.56 -0.85 3.17
CA VAL A 71 2.87 -0.35 4.37
C VAL A 71 2.01 0.85 3.99
N LEU A 72 0.78 0.81 4.43
CA LEU A 72 -0.20 1.84 4.17
C LEU A 72 -0.97 2.15 5.45
N ILE A 73 -0.94 3.40 5.88
CA ILE A 73 -1.78 3.92 6.96
C ILE A 73 -2.86 4.80 6.33
N PRO A 74 -4.16 4.49 6.50
CA PRO A 74 -5.23 5.29 5.92
C PRO A 74 -5.20 6.73 6.45
N GLY A 75 -5.05 7.70 5.54
CA GLY A 75 -5.06 9.12 5.88
C GLY A 75 -3.80 9.66 6.55
N ASP A 76 -2.72 8.86 6.62
CA ASP A 76 -1.44 9.27 7.19
C ASP A 76 -0.28 8.83 6.30
N LYS A 77 0.91 9.40 6.53
CA LYS A 77 2.13 9.01 5.83
C LYS A 77 2.59 7.62 6.27
N ALA A 78 3.05 6.81 5.33
CA ALA A 78 3.67 5.54 5.65
C ALA A 78 4.93 5.76 6.52
N PRO A 79 5.18 4.93 7.54
CA PRO A 79 6.42 4.99 8.30
C PRO A 79 7.58 4.54 7.41
N HIS A 80 8.72 5.19 7.53
CA HIS A 80 9.94 4.75 6.86
C HIS A 80 10.45 3.44 7.47
N LEU A 81 10.29 2.35 6.75
CA LEU A 81 10.75 1.02 7.16
C LEU A 81 12.26 0.85 6.95
N ILE A 82 12.81 1.52 5.93
CA ILE A 82 14.25 1.51 5.61
C ILE A 82 14.72 2.96 5.57
N THR A 83 15.69 3.27 6.42
CA THR A 83 16.36 4.56 6.46
C THR A 83 17.54 4.59 5.50
N LYS A 84 18.02 5.80 5.17
CA LYS A 84 19.20 5.98 4.30
C LYS A 84 20.43 5.22 4.83
N ASP A 85 20.67 5.26 6.14
CA ASP A 85 21.82 4.55 6.73
C ASP A 85 21.72 3.03 6.62
N MET A 86 20.50 2.48 6.53
CA MET A 86 20.28 1.04 6.38
C MET A 86 20.65 0.55 4.97
N LEU A 87 20.70 1.41 3.95
CA LEU A 87 21.15 1.03 2.60
C LEU A 87 22.56 0.46 2.61
N LYS A 88 23.43 0.99 3.49
CA LYS A 88 24.81 0.51 3.64
C LYS A 88 24.93 -0.93 4.17
N MET A 89 23.85 -1.48 4.70
CA MET A 89 23.78 -2.87 5.18
C MET A 89 23.37 -3.84 4.08
N MET A 90 22.90 -3.33 2.95
CA MET A 90 22.40 -4.11 1.83
C MET A 90 23.52 -4.41 0.82
N LYS A 91 23.33 -5.43 0.01
CA LYS A 91 24.26 -5.74 -1.09
C LYS A 91 24.11 -4.71 -2.21
N PRO A 92 25.20 -4.26 -2.84
CA PRO A 92 25.12 -3.49 -4.07
C PRO A 92 24.24 -4.17 -5.11
N GLY A 93 23.36 -3.42 -5.77
CA GLY A 93 22.41 -3.95 -6.75
C GLY A 93 21.12 -4.50 -6.15
N THR A 94 20.95 -4.53 -4.83
CA THR A 94 19.65 -4.83 -4.20
C THR A 94 18.58 -3.86 -4.70
N VAL A 95 17.36 -4.36 -4.89
CA VAL A 95 16.23 -3.59 -5.42
C VAL A 95 15.23 -3.26 -4.32
N LEU A 96 14.85 -1.98 -4.20
CA LEU A 96 13.76 -1.50 -3.37
C LEU A 96 12.56 -1.13 -4.24
N VAL A 97 11.43 -1.81 -4.06
CA VAL A 97 10.16 -1.49 -4.73
C VAL A 97 9.21 -0.82 -3.75
N ASP A 98 8.91 0.44 -3.96
CA ASP A 98 8.01 1.21 -3.10
C ASP A 98 6.61 1.28 -3.69
N VAL A 99 5.71 0.43 -3.20
CA VAL A 99 4.30 0.40 -3.64
C VAL A 99 3.45 1.46 -2.95
N ALA A 100 3.93 2.01 -1.84
CA ALA A 100 3.26 3.05 -1.08
C ALA A 100 3.72 4.48 -1.46
N ILE A 101 4.40 4.63 -2.58
CA ILE A 101 4.99 5.92 -3.00
C ILE A 101 3.95 7.04 -3.09
N ASP A 102 2.73 6.73 -3.51
CA ASP A 102 1.61 7.70 -3.59
C ASP A 102 1.21 8.27 -2.22
N GLN A 103 1.65 7.64 -1.13
CA GLN A 103 1.39 8.06 0.25
C GLN A 103 2.67 8.45 1.00
N GLY A 104 3.66 8.93 0.28
CA GLY A 104 4.93 9.38 0.83
C GLY A 104 6.03 8.34 0.88
N GLY A 105 5.74 7.09 0.52
CA GLY A 105 6.72 6.00 0.44
C GLY A 105 7.06 5.32 1.76
N CYS A 106 7.57 4.10 1.65
CA CYS A 106 8.01 3.28 2.80
C CYS A 106 9.52 3.41 3.10
N PHE A 107 10.29 4.01 2.20
CA PHE A 107 11.73 4.16 2.34
C PHE A 107 12.09 5.64 2.40
N GLU A 108 13.01 5.99 3.27
CA GLU A 108 13.44 7.39 3.46
C GLU A 108 13.99 8.02 2.17
N THR A 109 14.60 7.21 1.31
CA THR A 109 15.18 7.62 0.03
C THR A 109 14.22 7.52 -1.15
N SER A 110 12.96 7.14 -0.92
CA SER A 110 11.96 7.06 -1.98
C SER A 110 11.50 8.41 -2.47
N HIS A 111 11.43 8.55 -3.79
CA HIS A 111 10.72 9.65 -4.46
C HIS A 111 9.97 9.12 -5.68
N PRO A 112 8.83 9.73 -6.05
CA PRO A 112 8.02 9.24 -7.16
C PRO A 112 8.77 9.23 -8.47
N THR A 113 8.61 8.16 -9.24
CA THR A 113 9.11 8.01 -10.61
C THR A 113 7.96 7.78 -11.59
N THR A 114 8.29 7.77 -12.88
CA THR A 114 7.31 7.54 -13.96
C THR A 114 7.59 6.24 -14.69
N HIS A 115 6.65 5.78 -15.52
CA HIS A 115 6.88 4.60 -16.37
C HIS A 115 7.97 4.82 -17.43
N SER A 116 8.27 6.08 -17.80
CA SER A 116 9.35 6.42 -18.75
C SER A 116 10.73 6.31 -18.11
N GLU A 117 10.84 6.69 -16.83
CA GLU A 117 12.06 6.64 -16.03
C GLU A 117 11.73 5.95 -14.69
N PRO A 118 11.61 4.61 -14.69
CA PRO A 118 11.00 3.90 -13.56
C PRO A 118 11.93 3.70 -12.37
N THR A 119 13.25 3.80 -12.57
CA THR A 119 14.26 3.47 -11.56
C THR A 119 15.31 4.54 -11.41
N TYR A 120 15.91 4.60 -10.24
CA TYR A 120 17.10 5.38 -9.93
C TYR A 120 17.97 4.62 -8.91
N VAL A 121 19.19 5.09 -8.68
CA VAL A 121 20.15 4.43 -7.78
C VAL A 121 20.56 5.41 -6.68
N VAL A 122 20.55 4.93 -5.43
CA VAL A 122 21.10 5.64 -4.26
C VAL A 122 21.97 4.67 -3.48
N ASP A 123 23.23 5.03 -3.21
CA ASP A 123 24.19 4.23 -2.46
C ASP A 123 24.27 2.75 -3.01
N ASP A 124 24.37 2.60 -4.33
CA ASP A 124 24.40 1.33 -5.08
C ASP A 124 23.13 0.47 -4.96
N ILE A 125 22.04 1.01 -4.39
CA ILE A 125 20.74 0.34 -4.26
C ILE A 125 19.77 0.89 -5.31
N VAL A 126 19.16 -0.01 -6.08
CA VAL A 126 18.20 0.33 -7.14
C VAL A 126 16.84 0.59 -6.51
N HIS A 127 16.24 1.73 -6.82
CA HIS A 127 14.89 2.08 -6.38
C HIS A 127 13.92 2.03 -7.56
N TYR A 128 12.78 1.40 -7.35
CA TYR A 128 11.62 1.40 -8.24
C TYR A 128 10.43 1.98 -7.46
N ALA A 129 10.01 3.19 -7.80
CA ALA A 129 8.98 3.91 -7.08
C ALA A 129 7.99 4.60 -8.05
N VAL A 130 7.53 3.85 -9.04
CA VAL A 130 6.61 4.36 -10.06
C VAL A 130 5.26 4.66 -9.42
N ALA A 131 4.85 5.92 -9.49
CA ALA A 131 3.49 6.31 -9.20
C ALA A 131 2.55 5.64 -10.21
N ASN A 132 1.43 5.10 -9.74
CA ASN A 132 0.48 4.38 -10.58
C ASN A 132 1.08 3.13 -11.27
N ILE A 133 1.70 2.22 -10.51
CA ILE A 133 2.17 0.91 -11.00
C ILE A 133 1.10 0.18 -11.86
N PRO A 134 -0.22 0.21 -11.53
CA PRO A 134 -1.27 -0.38 -12.37
C PRO A 134 -1.33 0.16 -13.79
N GLY A 135 -0.80 1.35 -14.05
CA GLY A 135 -0.69 1.93 -15.39
C GLY A 135 0.19 1.13 -16.36
N ALA A 136 1.05 0.23 -15.86
CA ALA A 136 1.82 -0.69 -16.71
C ALA A 136 0.95 -1.76 -17.42
N VAL A 137 -0.26 -2.02 -16.89
CA VAL A 137 -1.24 -2.95 -17.47
C VAL A 137 -2.62 -2.28 -17.58
N PRO A 138 -2.74 -1.22 -18.40
CA PRO A 138 -3.85 -0.28 -18.32
C PRO A 138 -5.20 -0.90 -18.61
N PHE A 139 -5.30 -1.82 -19.57
CA PHE A 139 -6.56 -2.50 -19.87
C PHE A 139 -7.11 -3.27 -18.68
N THR A 140 -6.29 -4.16 -18.11
CA THR A 140 -6.70 -5.00 -16.96
C THR A 140 -7.02 -4.15 -15.73
N SER A 141 -6.20 -3.14 -15.47
CA SER A 141 -6.39 -2.24 -14.32
C SER A 141 -7.66 -1.40 -14.44
N THR A 142 -7.93 -0.87 -15.64
CA THR A 142 -9.14 -0.09 -15.92
C THR A 142 -10.39 -0.94 -15.75
N MET A 143 -10.41 -2.14 -16.34
CA MET A 143 -11.56 -3.05 -16.22
C MET A 143 -11.82 -3.44 -14.76
N ALA A 144 -10.76 -3.78 -14.01
CA ALA A 144 -10.88 -4.13 -12.60
C ALA A 144 -11.42 -2.95 -11.75
N LEU A 145 -10.89 -1.75 -11.96
CA LEU A 145 -11.31 -0.54 -11.27
C LEU A 145 -12.76 -0.19 -11.61
N THR A 146 -13.09 -0.14 -12.90
CA THR A 146 -14.44 0.23 -13.38
C THR A 146 -15.49 -0.75 -12.85
N ASN A 147 -15.25 -2.06 -12.96
CA ASN A 147 -16.18 -3.07 -12.42
C ASN A 147 -16.37 -2.96 -10.90
N SER A 148 -15.34 -2.50 -10.18
CA SER A 148 -15.43 -2.33 -8.74
C SER A 148 -16.12 -1.02 -8.32
N THR A 149 -16.02 0.04 -9.12
CA THR A 149 -16.54 1.38 -8.80
C THR A 149 -17.93 1.67 -9.39
N LEU A 150 -18.28 1.04 -10.52
CA LEU A 150 -19.56 1.23 -11.19
C LEU A 150 -20.79 1.10 -10.28
N PRO A 151 -20.91 0.07 -9.41
CA PRO A 151 -22.07 -0.04 -8.52
C PRO A 151 -22.28 1.19 -7.63
N TYR A 152 -21.18 1.76 -7.14
CA TYR A 152 -21.24 2.98 -6.31
C TYR A 152 -21.60 4.21 -7.13
N THR A 153 -21.07 4.32 -8.36
CA THR A 153 -21.42 5.41 -9.29
C THR A 153 -22.91 5.38 -9.62
N VAL A 154 -23.45 4.19 -9.92
CA VAL A 154 -24.88 4.00 -10.20
C VAL A 154 -25.73 4.35 -8.96
N ALA A 155 -25.32 3.89 -7.78
CA ALA A 155 -26.04 4.22 -6.54
C ALA A 155 -26.10 5.73 -6.27
N LEU A 156 -24.99 6.45 -6.53
CA LEU A 156 -24.94 7.91 -6.41
C LEU A 156 -25.82 8.60 -7.45
N ALA A 157 -25.83 8.12 -8.69
CA ALA A 157 -26.66 8.69 -9.77
C ALA A 157 -28.16 8.48 -9.53
N ASP A 158 -28.55 7.29 -9.07
CA ASP A 158 -29.97 6.93 -8.89
C ASP A 158 -30.58 7.53 -7.61
N LYS A 159 -29.79 7.59 -6.52
CA LYS A 159 -30.31 7.96 -5.19
C LYS A 159 -29.92 9.36 -4.72
N GLY A 160 -28.92 9.98 -5.37
CA GLY A 160 -28.21 11.13 -4.84
C GLY A 160 -27.25 10.74 -3.72
N TRP A 161 -26.25 11.59 -3.46
CA TRP A 161 -25.15 11.25 -2.53
C TRP A 161 -25.61 11.02 -1.09
N GLN A 162 -26.56 11.81 -0.59
CA GLN A 162 -27.06 11.72 0.79
C GLN A 162 -27.71 10.35 1.06
N LYS A 163 -28.66 9.96 0.19
CA LYS A 163 -29.34 8.68 0.34
C LYS A 163 -28.43 7.50 0.07
N ALA A 164 -27.54 7.58 -0.92
CA ALA A 164 -26.58 6.51 -1.22
C ALA A 164 -25.62 6.27 -0.05
N CYS A 165 -25.11 7.34 0.57
CA CYS A 165 -24.22 7.24 1.73
C CYS A 165 -24.96 6.77 3.00
N LYS A 166 -26.23 7.14 3.16
CA LYS A 166 -27.04 6.65 4.28
C LYS A 166 -27.35 5.15 4.17
N ASP A 167 -27.56 4.67 2.93
CA ASP A 167 -27.82 3.25 2.66
C ASP A 167 -26.53 2.40 2.72
N ASP A 168 -25.36 2.98 2.45
CA ASP A 168 -24.07 2.31 2.45
C ASP A 168 -23.02 3.07 3.30
N PRO A 169 -22.79 2.62 4.54
CA PRO A 169 -21.77 3.24 5.42
C PRO A 169 -20.35 3.21 4.86
N ALA A 170 -20.01 2.26 3.97
CA ALA A 170 -18.70 2.22 3.34
C ALA A 170 -18.55 3.34 2.30
N LEU A 171 -19.61 3.65 1.57
CA LEU A 171 -19.65 4.80 0.66
C LEU A 171 -19.57 6.12 1.42
N ALA A 172 -20.21 6.21 2.59
CA ALA A 172 -20.16 7.39 3.46
C ALA A 172 -18.73 7.75 3.90
N GLN A 173 -17.86 6.75 4.11
CA GLN A 173 -16.46 6.98 4.44
C GLN A 173 -15.65 7.63 3.31
N GLY A 174 -16.19 7.66 2.10
CA GLY A 174 -15.61 8.35 0.94
C GLY A 174 -15.91 9.84 0.87
N LEU A 175 -16.74 10.38 1.77
CA LEU A 175 -17.07 11.80 1.80
C LEU A 175 -15.91 12.62 2.36
N ASN A 176 -15.08 13.16 1.50
CA ASN A 176 -13.95 13.99 1.88
C ASN A 176 -14.29 15.48 1.89
N VAL A 177 -15.07 15.93 0.91
CA VAL A 177 -15.50 17.31 0.77
C VAL A 177 -16.97 17.34 0.34
N VAL A 178 -17.80 18.11 1.04
CA VAL A 178 -19.21 18.30 0.72
C VAL A 178 -19.53 19.79 0.79
N GLU A 179 -20.08 20.35 -0.29
CA GLU A 179 -20.45 21.77 -0.39
C GLU A 179 -19.32 22.74 -0.01
N GLY A 180 -18.06 22.37 -0.36
CA GLY A 180 -16.86 23.15 -0.07
C GLY A 180 -16.27 22.97 1.34
N LYS A 181 -16.88 22.11 2.18
CA LYS A 181 -16.43 21.83 3.55
C LYS A 181 -15.72 20.50 3.61
N VAL A 182 -14.61 20.45 4.36
CA VAL A 182 -13.83 19.20 4.53
C VAL A 182 -14.48 18.36 5.62
N THR A 183 -15.02 17.23 5.22
CA THR A 183 -15.82 16.31 6.06
C THR A 183 -15.07 15.06 6.49
N TYR A 184 -13.81 14.91 6.12
CA TYR A 184 -12.94 13.81 6.53
C TYR A 184 -11.75 14.33 7.34
N LYS A 185 -11.73 13.97 8.64
CA LYS A 185 -10.79 14.53 9.62
C LYS A 185 -9.31 14.35 9.21
N ALA A 186 -8.92 13.18 8.72
CA ALA A 186 -7.54 12.93 8.34
C ALA A 186 -7.06 13.83 7.19
N VAL A 187 -7.95 14.17 6.26
CA VAL A 187 -7.65 15.14 5.19
C VAL A 187 -7.48 16.55 5.78
N ALA A 188 -8.37 16.96 6.67
CA ALA A 188 -8.27 18.26 7.34
C ALA A 188 -6.94 18.39 8.10
N ASP A 189 -6.57 17.38 8.88
CA ASP A 189 -5.34 17.37 9.69
C ASP A 189 -4.08 17.45 8.80
N VAL A 190 -4.02 16.72 7.69
CA VAL A 190 -2.84 16.70 6.78
C VAL A 190 -2.66 18.03 6.06
N PHE A 191 -3.75 18.69 5.66
CA PHE A 191 -3.69 19.93 4.89
C PHE A 191 -3.87 21.20 5.73
N GLY A 192 -4.06 21.07 7.06
CA GLY A 192 -4.28 22.19 7.96
C GLY A 192 -5.59 22.94 7.67
N LEU A 193 -6.62 22.19 7.22
CA LEU A 193 -7.94 22.74 6.87
C LEU A 193 -8.91 22.58 8.04
N GLU A 194 -9.97 23.41 8.05
CA GLU A 194 -11.04 23.28 9.02
C GLU A 194 -11.86 22.00 8.76
N TYR A 195 -12.07 21.22 9.82
CA TYR A 195 -12.88 19.99 9.76
C TYR A 195 -14.31 20.27 10.16
N GLU A 196 -15.26 19.99 9.27
CA GLU A 196 -16.67 20.06 9.54
C GLU A 196 -17.34 18.69 9.38
N PRO A 197 -17.72 18.01 10.48
CA PRO A 197 -18.41 16.72 10.39
C PRO A 197 -19.75 16.87 9.71
N ILE A 198 -20.12 15.86 8.89
CA ILE A 198 -21.41 15.81 8.22
C ILE A 198 -22.32 14.78 8.88
N GLU A 199 -23.57 15.14 9.13
CA GLU A 199 -24.62 14.21 9.53
C GLU A 199 -25.39 13.75 8.28
N LEU A 200 -25.60 12.43 8.12
CA LEU A 200 -26.29 11.78 6.99
C LEU A 200 -27.74 11.44 7.33
#